data_0bb1537820aa8338524db5ec20581914
#
_entry.id   0bb1537820aa8338524db5ec20581914
#
_cell.length_a   1.000
_cell.length_b   1.000
_cell.length_c   1.000
_cell.angle_alpha   90.00
_cell.angle_beta   90.00
_cell.angle_gamma   90.00
#
_symmetry.space_group_name_H-M   'P 1'
#
loop_
_entity.id
_entity.type
_entity.pdbx_description
1 polymer ?
#
loop_
_entity_poly.entity_id
_entity_poly.type
_entity_poly.pdbx_seq_one_letter_code
_entity_poly.pdbx_strand_id
1 'polypeptide(L)'
;MREENLFSEEYDDFYSSSKGALEECKHVFIDANNLTKRFKALEQNSTFIIGELGFGVGINFVATCSEWLKHSSDNQNLEFYSFDKYLFKVEDFKSLVGVYPELADFSLEYINSYPKNIEGIQRISLFKGRIKLNLILGDISATKTYLEQISDVDAWFFDGFSPTKNPELWTKELLSKINDCCHKESTFSTYTSSGFVKKNLNEAGFTYEKVKGFSHKRHMLKGISNSNKERVSLENLKVAVIGSGIAGCTVSHLLSDQGISVD
;
A
#
# COMPACT_ATOMS: atom_id res chain seq x y z
N MET A 1 11.70 -23.94 -19.18
CA MET A 1 11.77 -22.48 -19.17
C MET A 1 12.56 -22.09 -17.95
N ARG A 2 13.65 -21.30 -18.08
CA ARG A 2 14.43 -20.82 -16.95
C ARG A 2 13.54 -19.88 -16.16
N GLU A 3 13.45 -20.10 -14.86
CA GLU A 3 12.82 -19.17 -13.92
C GLU A 3 13.68 -17.88 -13.93
N GLU A 4 13.27 -16.89 -14.71
CA GLU A 4 13.88 -15.56 -14.63
C GLU A 4 13.31 -14.90 -13.37
N ASN A 5 14.08 -14.99 -12.29
CA ASN A 5 13.83 -14.15 -11.12
C ASN A 5 14.02 -12.69 -11.55
N LEU A 6 13.06 -11.84 -11.29
CA LEU A 6 13.18 -10.41 -11.53
C LEU A 6 14.27 -9.85 -10.62
N PHE A 7 15.40 -9.46 -11.23
CA PHE A 7 16.60 -9.02 -10.54
C PHE A 7 16.85 -7.53 -10.81
N SER A 8 17.19 -6.78 -9.77
CA SER A 8 17.65 -5.40 -9.89
C SER A 8 19.16 -5.35 -9.94
N GLU A 9 19.72 -4.93 -11.07
CA GLU A 9 21.17 -4.70 -11.21
C GLU A 9 21.64 -3.55 -10.31
N GLU A 10 20.81 -2.52 -10.11
CA GLU A 10 21.14 -1.33 -9.29
C GLU A 10 21.30 -1.69 -7.81
N TYR A 11 20.40 -2.53 -7.29
CA TYR A 11 20.42 -2.93 -5.87
C TYR A 11 21.03 -4.31 -5.65
N ASP A 12 21.45 -5.00 -6.71
CA ASP A 12 21.99 -6.37 -6.65
C ASP A 12 21.09 -7.29 -5.78
N ASP A 13 19.76 -7.17 -5.97
CA ASP A 13 18.74 -7.87 -5.19
C ASP A 13 17.58 -8.33 -6.07
N PHE A 14 16.83 -9.32 -5.58
CA PHE A 14 15.66 -9.83 -6.28
C PHE A 14 14.40 -9.12 -5.80
N TYR A 15 13.54 -8.71 -6.73
CA TYR A 15 12.24 -8.12 -6.41
C TYR A 15 11.26 -9.15 -5.82
N SER A 16 11.29 -10.38 -6.28
CA SER A 16 10.62 -11.54 -5.66
C SER A 16 11.06 -12.83 -6.34
N SER A 17 10.94 -13.97 -5.66
CA SER A 17 10.98 -15.26 -6.31
C SER A 17 9.62 -15.51 -7.00
N SER A 18 9.60 -15.92 -8.26
CA SER A 18 8.37 -16.21 -9.02
C SER A 18 7.50 -17.27 -8.34
N LYS A 19 8.09 -18.19 -7.58
CA LYS A 19 7.39 -19.17 -6.76
C LYS A 19 7.34 -18.75 -5.30
N GLY A 20 6.13 -18.59 -4.76
CA GLY A 20 5.91 -18.24 -3.36
C GLY A 20 5.75 -16.75 -3.08
N ALA A 21 5.78 -15.87 -4.11
CA ALA A 21 5.59 -14.44 -3.92
C ALA A 21 4.21 -14.10 -3.35
N LEU A 22 3.16 -14.76 -3.81
CA LEU A 22 1.81 -14.58 -3.29
C LEU A 22 1.67 -15.09 -1.86
N GLU A 23 2.26 -16.24 -1.55
CA GLU A 23 2.27 -16.82 -0.20
C GLU A 23 3.09 -15.96 0.76
N GLU A 24 4.23 -15.42 0.31
CA GLU A 24 5.01 -14.46 1.09
C GLU A 24 4.22 -13.18 1.35
N CYS A 25 3.57 -12.59 0.34
CA CYS A 25 2.69 -11.45 0.49
C CYS A 25 1.58 -11.72 1.51
N LYS A 26 0.88 -12.85 1.38
CA LYS A 26 -0.18 -13.24 2.31
C LYS A 26 0.35 -13.32 3.74
N HIS A 27 1.47 -14.01 3.97
CA HIS A 27 2.05 -14.18 5.30
C HIS A 27 2.58 -12.86 5.89
N VAL A 28 3.39 -12.13 5.10
CA VAL A 28 4.11 -10.95 5.59
C VAL A 28 3.21 -9.72 5.71
N PHE A 29 2.26 -9.54 4.78
CA PHE A 29 1.51 -8.28 4.70
C PHE A 29 0.03 -8.45 5.03
N ILE A 30 -0.66 -9.44 4.48
CA ILE A 30 -2.10 -9.60 4.69
C ILE A 30 -2.38 -10.14 6.09
N ASP A 31 -1.78 -11.28 6.46
CA ASP A 31 -2.02 -11.93 7.74
C ASP A 31 -1.42 -11.16 8.91
N ALA A 32 -0.18 -10.64 8.73
CA ALA A 32 0.49 -9.90 9.78
C ALA A 32 -0.22 -8.60 10.18
N ASN A 33 -0.91 -7.94 9.24
CA ASN A 33 -1.75 -6.77 9.49
C ASN A 33 -3.23 -7.13 9.76
N ASN A 34 -3.59 -8.42 9.85
CA ASN A 34 -4.96 -8.91 10.04
C ASN A 34 -5.96 -8.35 9.01
N LEU A 35 -5.55 -8.14 7.75
CA LEU A 35 -6.35 -7.41 6.77
C LEU A 35 -7.69 -8.06 6.51
N THR A 36 -7.76 -9.38 6.32
CA THR A 36 -9.02 -10.10 6.08
C THR A 36 -10.06 -9.83 7.17
N LYS A 37 -9.64 -9.83 8.45
CA LYS A 37 -10.53 -9.53 9.57
C LYS A 37 -10.94 -8.06 9.58
N ARG A 38 -10.01 -7.15 9.32
CA ARG A 38 -10.25 -5.70 9.31
C ARG A 38 -11.17 -5.30 8.16
N PHE A 39 -11.03 -5.88 6.99
CA PHE A 39 -11.91 -5.64 5.84
C PHE A 39 -13.35 -6.05 6.14
N LYS A 40 -13.56 -7.22 6.78
CA LYS A 40 -14.89 -7.68 7.20
C LYS A 40 -15.54 -6.81 8.27
N ALA A 41 -14.73 -6.19 9.11
CA ALA A 41 -15.19 -5.37 10.24
C ALA A 41 -15.32 -3.88 9.90
N LEU A 42 -14.93 -3.47 8.70
CA LEU A 42 -14.94 -2.08 8.29
C LEU A 42 -16.39 -1.57 8.22
N GLU A 43 -16.61 -0.36 8.70
CA GLU A 43 -17.91 0.31 8.64
C GLU A 43 -18.35 0.60 7.21
N GLN A 44 -19.65 0.70 7.01
CA GLN A 44 -20.22 1.06 5.71
C GLN A 44 -19.77 2.49 5.33
N ASN A 45 -19.62 2.75 4.04
CA ASN A 45 -19.15 4.04 3.49
C ASN A 45 -17.76 4.48 3.96
N SER A 46 -16.96 3.53 4.48
CA SER A 46 -15.61 3.82 4.94
C SER A 46 -14.57 3.46 3.89
N THR A 47 -13.40 4.10 3.99
CA THR A 47 -12.24 3.80 3.15
C THR A 47 -11.17 3.15 4.01
N PHE A 48 -10.60 2.03 3.58
CA PHE A 48 -9.41 1.43 4.17
C PHE A 48 -8.18 1.92 3.41
N ILE A 49 -7.19 2.45 4.12
CA ILE A 49 -6.01 3.08 3.50
C ILE A 49 -4.77 2.26 3.80
N ILE A 50 -4.05 1.88 2.74
CA ILE A 50 -2.77 1.15 2.84
C ILE A 50 -1.65 2.01 2.26
N GLY A 51 -0.52 2.05 2.97
CA GLY A 51 0.73 2.60 2.49
C GLY A 51 1.76 1.50 2.22
N GLU A 52 2.60 1.66 1.21
CA GLU A 52 3.63 0.71 0.86
C GLU A 52 4.93 1.42 0.45
N LEU A 53 6.06 0.89 0.91
CA LEU A 53 7.38 1.19 0.37
C LEU A 53 7.87 -0.01 -0.43
N GLY A 54 8.15 0.19 -1.73
CA GLY A 54 8.55 -0.87 -2.65
C GLY A 54 7.37 -1.53 -3.34
N PHE A 55 6.90 -0.94 -4.44
CA PHE A 55 5.81 -1.49 -5.26
C PHE A 55 6.24 -2.75 -6.03
N GLY A 56 7.49 -2.74 -6.50
CA GLY A 56 8.03 -3.82 -7.34
C GLY A 56 7.15 -4.09 -8.56
N VAL A 57 6.81 -5.35 -8.75
CA VAL A 57 5.89 -5.77 -9.83
C VAL A 57 4.41 -5.62 -9.44
N GLY A 58 4.09 -5.15 -8.24
CA GLY A 58 2.73 -4.91 -7.78
C GLY A 58 2.00 -6.12 -7.19
N ILE A 59 2.72 -7.16 -6.79
CA ILE A 59 2.09 -8.38 -6.24
C ILE A 59 1.33 -8.11 -4.95
N ASN A 60 1.88 -7.28 -4.06
CA ASN A 60 1.22 -6.93 -2.79
C ASN A 60 -0.08 -6.17 -3.04
N PHE A 61 -0.08 -5.23 -3.98
CA PHE A 61 -1.28 -4.51 -4.39
C PHE A 61 -2.35 -5.46 -4.89
N VAL A 62 -2.03 -6.31 -5.88
CA VAL A 62 -3.00 -7.22 -6.51
C VAL A 62 -3.53 -8.25 -5.53
N ALA A 63 -2.66 -8.83 -4.70
CA ALA A 63 -3.07 -9.79 -3.67
C ALA A 63 -4.01 -9.15 -2.63
N THR A 64 -3.68 -7.93 -2.20
CA THR A 64 -4.52 -7.16 -1.27
C THR A 64 -5.86 -6.81 -1.88
N CYS A 65 -5.90 -6.39 -3.13
CA CYS A 65 -7.15 -6.07 -3.83
C CYS A 65 -8.03 -7.30 -4.05
N SER A 66 -7.43 -8.45 -4.38
CA SER A 66 -8.17 -9.71 -4.47
C SER A 66 -8.79 -10.10 -3.12
N GLU A 67 -8.05 -9.91 -2.02
CA GLU A 67 -8.56 -10.16 -0.68
C GLU A 67 -9.64 -9.15 -0.28
N TRP A 68 -9.47 -7.87 -0.65
CA TRP A 68 -10.45 -6.82 -0.46
C TRP A 68 -11.78 -7.14 -1.11
N LEU A 69 -11.78 -7.49 -2.40
CA LEU A 69 -12.99 -7.79 -3.17
C LEU A 69 -13.78 -8.99 -2.62
N LYS A 70 -13.08 -9.94 -1.98
CA LYS A 70 -13.73 -11.10 -1.34
C LYS A 70 -14.43 -10.77 -0.02
N HIS A 71 -14.01 -9.71 0.65
CA HIS A 71 -14.38 -9.50 2.06
C HIS A 71 -14.99 -8.13 2.35
N SER A 72 -14.94 -7.19 1.40
CA SER A 72 -15.56 -5.87 1.51
C SER A 72 -16.94 -5.81 0.85
N SER A 73 -17.75 -4.85 1.28
CA SER A 73 -19.05 -4.52 0.68
C SER A 73 -18.90 -3.49 -0.45
N ASP A 74 -19.93 -3.35 -1.29
CA ASP A 74 -19.87 -2.47 -2.47
C ASP A 74 -19.74 -0.98 -2.16
N ASN A 75 -20.13 -0.56 -0.98
CA ASN A 75 -20.02 0.82 -0.51
C ASN A 75 -18.80 1.10 0.37
N GLN A 76 -17.84 0.18 0.40
CA GLN A 76 -16.55 0.36 1.06
C GLN A 76 -15.46 0.57 0.00
N ASN A 77 -14.45 1.39 0.31
CA ASN A 77 -13.37 1.75 -0.59
C ASN A 77 -12.01 1.30 -0.05
N LEU A 78 -11.11 0.93 -0.96
CA LEU A 78 -9.70 0.69 -0.67
C LEU A 78 -8.89 1.78 -1.37
N GLU A 79 -8.04 2.46 -0.62
CA GLU A 79 -7.05 3.39 -1.15
C GLU A 79 -5.65 2.88 -0.86
N PHE A 80 -4.84 2.73 -1.89
CA PHE A 80 -3.51 2.15 -1.81
C PHE A 80 -2.47 3.16 -2.30
N TYR A 81 -1.58 3.59 -1.43
CA TYR A 81 -0.44 4.45 -1.74
C TYR A 81 0.81 3.59 -1.80
N SER A 82 1.52 3.62 -2.91
CA SER A 82 2.79 2.91 -3.01
C SER A 82 3.89 3.78 -3.58
N PHE A 83 5.09 3.66 -3.01
CA PHE A 83 6.28 4.39 -3.39
C PHE A 83 7.28 3.43 -4.01
N ASP A 84 7.77 3.75 -5.20
CA ASP A 84 8.87 3.02 -5.83
C ASP A 84 9.71 3.96 -6.69
N LYS A 85 10.95 3.57 -6.94
CA LYS A 85 11.82 4.35 -7.82
C LYS A 85 11.47 4.13 -9.29
N TYR A 86 11.11 2.91 -9.66
CA TYR A 86 10.82 2.50 -11.03
C TYR A 86 9.57 1.63 -11.10
N LEU A 87 8.91 1.67 -12.24
CA LEU A 87 7.81 0.76 -12.55
C LEU A 87 8.30 -0.33 -13.51
N PHE A 88 7.96 -1.56 -13.21
CA PHE A 88 8.14 -2.69 -14.12
C PHE A 88 7.27 -2.56 -15.37
N LYS A 89 7.65 -3.29 -16.43
CA LYS A 89 6.80 -3.39 -17.62
C LYS A 89 5.56 -4.23 -17.33
N VAL A 90 4.48 -3.95 -18.04
CA VAL A 90 3.25 -4.71 -17.89
C VAL A 90 3.42 -6.20 -18.23
N GLU A 91 4.40 -6.54 -19.07
CA GLU A 91 4.76 -7.92 -19.43
C GLU A 91 5.33 -8.69 -18.23
N ASP A 92 6.12 -8.03 -17.39
CA ASP A 92 6.68 -8.62 -16.15
C ASP A 92 5.55 -8.94 -15.18
N PHE A 93 4.61 -7.99 -15.01
CA PHE A 93 3.40 -8.19 -14.22
C PHE A 93 2.54 -9.35 -14.76
N LYS A 94 2.28 -9.40 -16.07
CA LYS A 94 1.52 -10.48 -16.71
C LYS A 94 2.18 -11.84 -16.50
N SER A 95 3.49 -11.90 -16.59
CA SER A 95 4.26 -13.13 -16.36
C SER A 95 4.13 -13.60 -14.92
N LEU A 96 4.20 -12.69 -13.95
CA LEU A 96 4.03 -13.02 -12.53
C LEU A 96 2.60 -13.51 -12.24
N VAL A 97 1.58 -12.76 -12.66
CA VAL A 97 0.18 -13.10 -12.40
C VAL A 97 -0.25 -14.38 -13.10
N GLY A 98 0.32 -14.69 -14.27
CA GLY A 98 0.07 -15.94 -14.99
C GLY A 98 0.40 -17.20 -14.17
N VAL A 99 1.20 -17.08 -13.12
CA VAL A 99 1.52 -18.17 -12.16
C VAL A 99 0.40 -18.34 -11.12
N TYR A 100 -0.44 -17.33 -10.91
CA TYR A 100 -1.45 -17.27 -9.84
C TYR A 100 -2.87 -17.10 -10.41
N PRO A 101 -3.54 -18.19 -10.83
CA PRO A 101 -4.88 -18.13 -11.44
C PRO A 101 -5.93 -17.43 -10.58
N GLU A 102 -5.78 -17.48 -9.25
CA GLU A 102 -6.68 -16.83 -8.30
C GLU A 102 -6.65 -15.28 -8.33
N LEU A 103 -5.67 -14.70 -9.02
CA LEU A 103 -5.54 -13.25 -9.21
C LEU A 103 -6.06 -12.80 -10.59
N ALA A 104 -6.52 -13.72 -11.44
CA ALA A 104 -6.83 -13.44 -12.84
C ALA A 104 -7.92 -12.37 -13.01
N ASP A 105 -9.02 -12.46 -12.26
CA ASP A 105 -10.16 -11.55 -12.40
C ASP A 105 -9.79 -10.09 -12.10
N PHE A 106 -9.01 -9.87 -11.03
CA PHE A 106 -8.49 -8.54 -10.70
C PHE A 106 -7.50 -8.05 -11.74
N SER A 107 -6.62 -8.93 -12.18
CA SER A 107 -5.48 -8.58 -13.03
C SER A 107 -5.88 -8.02 -14.39
N LEU A 108 -7.00 -8.46 -14.96
CA LEU A 108 -7.48 -7.97 -16.26
C LEU A 108 -7.81 -6.47 -16.21
N GLU A 109 -8.52 -6.01 -15.16
CA GLU A 109 -8.85 -4.60 -15.03
C GLU A 109 -7.61 -3.74 -14.77
N TYR A 110 -6.70 -4.24 -13.92
CA TYR A 110 -5.45 -3.54 -13.64
C TYR A 110 -4.52 -3.47 -14.86
N ILE A 111 -4.38 -4.54 -15.65
CA ILE A 111 -3.59 -4.55 -16.90
C ILE A 111 -4.09 -3.49 -17.89
N ASN A 112 -5.41 -3.32 -18.02
CA ASN A 112 -6.00 -2.33 -18.91
C ASN A 112 -5.73 -0.89 -18.45
N SER A 113 -5.47 -0.70 -17.17
CA SER A 113 -5.20 0.60 -16.54
C SER A 113 -3.76 0.73 -16.06
N TYR A 114 -2.85 -0.13 -16.54
CA TYR A 114 -1.48 -0.22 -16.05
C TYR A 114 -0.79 1.13 -16.07
N PRO A 115 -0.13 1.56 -14.98
CA PRO A 115 0.51 2.86 -14.89
C PRO A 115 1.67 3.00 -15.89
N LYS A 116 2.08 4.22 -16.13
CA LYS A 116 3.23 4.53 -17.00
C LYS A 116 4.47 4.75 -16.14
N ASN A 117 5.64 4.46 -16.68
CA ASN A 117 6.90 4.75 -15.99
C ASN A 117 7.24 6.25 -16.14
N ILE A 118 6.50 7.09 -15.39
CA ILE A 118 6.64 8.54 -15.36
C ILE A 118 6.75 8.96 -13.89
N GLU A 119 7.75 9.77 -13.55
CA GLU A 119 7.95 10.27 -12.19
C GLU A 119 6.75 11.11 -11.70
N GLY A 120 6.52 11.04 -10.41
CA GLY A 120 5.43 11.70 -9.71
C GLY A 120 4.28 10.76 -9.38
N ILE A 121 3.14 11.34 -8.97
CA ILE A 121 1.98 10.56 -8.56
C ILE A 121 1.08 10.23 -9.75
N GLN A 122 0.72 8.96 -9.87
CA GLN A 122 -0.29 8.46 -10.80
C GLN A 122 -1.45 7.86 -10.02
N ARG A 123 -2.66 8.32 -10.35
CA ARG A 123 -3.90 7.85 -9.70
C ARG A 123 -4.68 6.97 -10.65
N ILE A 124 -4.91 5.73 -10.26
CA ILE A 124 -5.61 4.72 -11.04
C ILE A 124 -6.84 4.29 -10.24
N SER A 125 -8.00 4.37 -10.89
CA SER A 125 -9.28 3.99 -10.31
C SER A 125 -9.76 2.68 -10.94
N LEU A 126 -10.06 1.70 -10.11
CA LEU A 126 -10.47 0.36 -10.51
C LEU A 126 -11.81 0.01 -9.86
N PHE A 127 -12.53 -0.95 -10.46
CA PHE A 127 -13.81 -1.44 -9.94
C PHE A 127 -14.80 -0.32 -9.62
N LYS A 128 -15.03 0.55 -10.61
CA LYS A 128 -15.91 1.72 -10.51
C LYS A 128 -15.57 2.66 -9.34
N GLY A 129 -14.28 2.79 -9.02
CA GLY A 129 -13.80 3.70 -7.97
C GLY A 129 -13.65 3.06 -6.59
N ARG A 130 -14.08 1.82 -6.41
CA ARG A 130 -13.94 1.11 -5.12
C ARG A 130 -12.49 0.85 -4.72
N ILE A 131 -11.59 0.80 -5.69
CA ILE A 131 -10.15 0.62 -5.44
C ILE A 131 -9.41 1.77 -6.13
N LYS A 132 -8.61 2.49 -5.38
CA LYS A 132 -7.75 3.57 -5.87
C LYS A 132 -6.29 3.23 -5.59
N LEU A 133 -5.48 3.17 -6.64
CA LEU A 133 -4.03 3.09 -6.54
C LEU A 133 -3.43 4.47 -6.77
N ASN A 134 -2.71 4.98 -5.78
CA ASN A 134 -1.87 6.17 -5.86
C ASN A 134 -0.41 5.69 -5.93
N LEU A 135 0.12 5.53 -7.13
CA LEU A 135 1.50 5.09 -7.33
C LEU A 135 2.40 6.33 -7.47
N ILE A 136 3.37 6.44 -6.56
CA ILE A 136 4.33 7.54 -6.49
C ILE A 136 5.68 7.01 -6.98
N LEU A 137 6.08 7.43 -8.18
CA LEU A 137 7.34 7.00 -8.80
C LEU A 137 8.41 8.08 -8.69
N GLY A 138 9.63 7.64 -8.39
CA GLY A 138 10.83 8.46 -8.30
C GLY A 138 11.65 8.18 -7.05
N ASP A 139 12.79 8.83 -6.94
CA ASP A 139 13.67 8.70 -5.78
C ASP A 139 12.95 9.11 -4.49
N ILE A 140 13.07 8.30 -3.43
CA ILE A 140 12.37 8.54 -2.16
C ILE A 140 12.76 9.88 -1.51
N SER A 141 13.97 10.38 -1.77
CA SER A 141 14.42 11.69 -1.27
C SER A 141 13.56 12.84 -1.79
N ALA A 142 13.06 12.72 -3.01
CA ALA A 142 12.16 13.68 -3.65
C ALA A 142 10.70 13.36 -3.37
N THR A 143 10.30 12.08 -3.46
CA THR A 143 8.91 11.66 -3.39
C THR A 143 8.35 11.58 -1.97
N LYS A 144 9.18 11.53 -0.94
CA LYS A 144 8.74 11.57 0.47
C LYS A 144 7.90 12.80 0.85
N THR A 145 7.91 13.87 0.05
CA THR A 145 7.04 15.05 0.26
C THR A 145 5.57 14.74 0.01
N TYR A 146 5.25 13.70 -0.80
CA TYR A 146 3.87 13.26 -0.98
C TYR A 146 3.27 12.66 0.29
N LEU A 147 4.08 12.20 1.26
CA LEU A 147 3.58 11.73 2.56
C LEU A 147 2.80 12.83 3.31
N GLU A 148 3.10 14.10 3.09
CA GLU A 148 2.39 15.24 3.71
C GLU A 148 0.93 15.37 3.23
N GLN A 149 0.56 14.67 2.15
CA GLN A 149 -0.80 14.64 1.58
C GLN A 149 -1.56 13.37 1.98
N ILE A 150 -0.94 12.49 2.78
CA ILE A 150 -1.49 11.20 3.18
C ILE A 150 -1.77 11.23 4.68
N SER A 151 -2.97 10.80 5.07
CA SER A 151 -3.36 10.68 6.48
C SER A 151 -4.18 9.42 6.70
N ASP A 152 -4.37 9.06 7.96
CA ASP A 152 -5.26 7.97 8.40
C ASP A 152 -4.95 6.61 7.77
N VAL A 153 -3.67 6.33 7.50
CA VAL A 153 -3.23 5.05 6.94
C VAL A 153 -3.48 3.93 7.95
N ASP A 154 -4.25 2.93 7.55
CA ASP A 154 -4.61 1.79 8.39
C ASP A 154 -3.50 0.75 8.52
N ALA A 155 -2.76 0.50 7.43
CA ALA A 155 -1.67 -0.48 7.41
C ALA A 155 -0.53 -0.03 6.51
N TRP A 156 0.71 -0.24 6.97
CA TRP A 156 1.92 -0.01 6.17
C TRP A 156 2.62 -1.33 5.81
N PHE A 157 2.98 -1.48 4.55
CA PHE A 157 3.82 -2.54 4.03
C PHE A 157 5.22 -1.98 3.79
N PHE A 158 6.20 -2.40 4.57
CA PHE A 158 7.58 -2.02 4.37
C PHE A 158 8.29 -3.12 3.57
N ASP A 159 8.22 -3.03 2.25
CA ASP A 159 8.68 -4.04 1.28
C ASP A 159 9.79 -3.53 0.35
N GLY A 160 10.54 -2.54 0.77
CA GLY A 160 11.73 -2.12 0.03
C GLY A 160 12.84 -3.17 0.02
N PHE A 161 13.84 -3.00 -0.85
CA PHE A 161 15.05 -3.84 -0.85
C PHE A 161 15.71 -3.94 0.51
N SER A 162 16.58 -4.94 0.67
CA SER A 162 17.23 -5.19 1.96
C SER A 162 17.89 -3.92 2.52
N PRO A 163 17.84 -3.68 3.83
CA PRO A 163 18.36 -2.45 4.46
C PRO A 163 19.85 -2.20 4.21
N THR A 164 20.60 -3.23 3.85
CA THR A 164 22.01 -3.12 3.48
C THR A 164 22.23 -2.61 2.06
N LYS A 165 21.24 -2.81 1.18
CA LYS A 165 21.31 -2.46 -0.25
C LYS A 165 20.57 -1.17 -0.57
N ASN A 166 19.48 -0.90 0.17
CA ASN A 166 18.68 0.30 0.04
C ASN A 166 18.38 0.90 1.43
N PRO A 167 19.36 1.48 2.15
CA PRO A 167 19.18 1.99 3.50
C PRO A 167 18.25 3.20 3.58
N GLU A 168 18.05 3.95 2.50
CA GLU A 168 17.26 5.17 2.45
C GLU A 168 15.77 4.93 2.75
N LEU A 169 15.24 3.76 2.39
CA LEU A 169 13.85 3.38 2.71
C LEU A 169 13.65 3.04 4.20
N TRP A 170 14.73 2.89 4.95
CA TRP A 170 14.69 2.43 6.34
C TRP A 170 15.20 3.49 7.32
N THR A 171 15.38 4.72 6.87
CA THR A 171 15.87 5.81 7.73
C THR A 171 14.83 6.21 8.77
N LYS A 172 15.30 6.64 9.96
CA LYS A 172 14.43 7.20 10.99
C LYS A 172 13.60 8.35 10.46
N GLU A 173 14.21 9.23 9.65
CA GLU A 173 13.54 10.42 9.10
C GLU A 173 12.32 10.02 8.26
N LEU A 174 12.48 9.08 7.33
CA LEU A 174 11.38 8.59 6.49
C LEU A 174 10.31 7.90 7.34
N LEU A 175 10.72 6.99 8.22
CA LEU A 175 9.79 6.26 9.08
C LEU A 175 9.02 7.19 10.02
N SER A 176 9.62 8.31 10.49
CA SER A 176 8.91 9.31 11.28
C SER A 176 7.82 10.03 10.46
N LYS A 177 8.13 10.42 9.21
CA LYS A 177 7.12 10.99 8.30
C LYS A 177 5.98 10.00 8.01
N ILE A 178 6.30 8.73 7.87
CA ILE A 178 5.30 7.67 7.73
C ILE A 178 4.44 7.54 8.99
N ASN A 179 5.04 7.63 10.17
CA ASN A 179 4.29 7.60 11.42
C ASN A 179 3.35 8.82 11.57
N ASP A 180 3.71 9.95 10.97
CA ASP A 180 2.82 11.13 10.93
C ASP A 180 1.57 10.90 10.08
N CYS A 181 1.59 9.96 9.12
CA CYS A 181 0.43 9.54 8.35
C CYS A 181 -0.48 8.57 9.08
N CYS A 182 -0.07 8.07 10.25
CA CYS A 182 -0.75 7.03 11.01
C CYS A 182 -1.74 7.58 12.03
N HIS A 183 -2.76 6.79 12.33
CA HIS A 183 -3.65 6.94 13.48
C HIS A 183 -3.35 5.88 14.56
N LYS A 184 -4.02 5.94 15.71
CA LYS A 184 -3.75 5.06 16.88
C LYS A 184 -3.89 3.56 16.62
N GLU A 185 -4.63 3.16 15.59
CA GLU A 185 -4.88 1.74 15.25
C GLU A 185 -4.09 1.28 14.01
N SER A 186 -3.19 2.13 13.51
CA SER A 186 -2.37 1.80 12.34
C SER A 186 -1.39 0.70 12.65
N THR A 187 -1.31 -0.27 11.75
CA THR A 187 -0.39 -1.41 11.85
C THR A 187 0.70 -1.32 10.78
N PHE A 188 1.75 -2.10 10.94
CA PHE A 188 2.74 -2.30 9.89
C PHE A 188 3.31 -3.70 9.91
N SER A 189 3.90 -4.10 8.81
CA SER A 189 4.70 -5.32 8.73
C SER A 189 5.84 -5.18 7.73
N THR A 190 6.86 -6.02 7.90
CA THR A 190 8.02 -6.10 7.02
C THR A 190 8.68 -7.47 7.11
N TYR A 191 9.20 -7.94 6.00
CA TYR A 191 9.92 -9.20 5.91
C TYR A 191 11.27 -9.21 6.68
N THR A 192 11.83 -8.02 6.96
CA THR A 192 13.16 -7.90 7.60
C THR A 192 13.06 -7.78 9.12
N SER A 193 14.07 -8.28 9.82
CA SER A 193 14.22 -8.13 11.27
C SER A 193 15.61 -7.59 11.65
N SER A 194 16.23 -6.79 10.76
CA SER A 194 17.57 -6.26 10.96
C SER A 194 17.65 -5.33 12.18
N GLY A 195 18.83 -5.24 12.80
CA GLY A 195 19.05 -4.36 13.95
C GLY A 195 18.86 -2.88 13.62
N PHE A 196 19.28 -2.48 12.43
CA PHE A 196 19.13 -1.12 11.91
C PHE A 196 17.66 -0.73 11.80
N VAL A 197 16.83 -1.56 11.16
CA VAL A 197 15.38 -1.31 11.00
C VAL A 197 14.68 -1.25 12.36
N LYS A 198 14.97 -2.18 13.26
CA LYS A 198 14.39 -2.20 14.61
C LYS A 198 14.66 -0.90 15.39
N LYS A 199 15.92 -0.42 15.35
CA LYS A 199 16.31 0.84 15.98
C LYS A 199 15.50 1.98 15.39
N ASN A 200 15.48 2.12 14.07
CA ASN A 200 14.83 3.24 13.40
C ASN A 200 13.30 3.23 13.56
N LEU A 201 12.66 2.05 13.56
CA LEU A 201 11.23 1.92 13.86
C LEU A 201 10.90 2.44 15.27
N ASN A 202 11.63 2.01 16.30
CA ASN A 202 11.42 2.50 17.66
C ASN A 202 11.61 4.02 17.77
N GLU A 203 12.69 4.54 17.17
CA GLU A 203 12.98 5.98 17.20
C GLU A 203 11.98 6.82 16.38
N ALA A 204 11.31 6.21 15.41
CA ALA A 204 10.27 6.82 14.60
C ALA A 204 8.86 6.73 15.19
N GLY A 205 8.71 6.10 16.36
CA GLY A 205 7.42 6.00 17.05
C GLY A 205 6.60 4.77 16.69
N PHE A 206 7.24 3.66 16.31
CA PHE A 206 6.60 2.38 16.14
C PHE A 206 6.97 1.39 17.24
N THR A 207 6.00 0.59 17.67
CA THR A 207 6.24 -0.57 18.53
C THR A 207 6.11 -1.84 17.68
N TYR A 208 7.07 -2.76 17.81
CA TYR A 208 7.09 -3.97 17.01
C TYR A 208 7.25 -5.24 17.85
N GLU A 209 6.82 -6.33 17.29
CA GLU A 209 7.13 -7.69 17.75
C GLU A 209 7.86 -8.48 16.65
N LYS A 210 8.74 -9.39 17.10
CA LYS A 210 9.39 -10.36 16.22
C LYS A 210 8.51 -11.60 16.12
N VAL A 211 8.12 -11.93 14.91
CA VAL A 211 7.34 -13.14 14.63
C VAL A 211 8.05 -14.03 13.63
N LYS A 212 7.54 -15.23 13.40
CA LYS A 212 8.10 -16.18 12.44
C LYS A 212 8.05 -15.57 11.03
N GLY A 213 9.20 -15.54 10.33
CA GLY A 213 9.29 -15.13 8.95
C GLY A 213 8.76 -16.17 7.97
N PHE A 214 8.66 -15.79 6.71
CA PHE A 214 8.23 -16.67 5.63
C PHE A 214 9.39 -17.60 5.19
N SER A 215 9.06 -18.86 4.87
CA SER A 215 9.99 -19.85 4.33
C SER A 215 11.28 -19.96 5.18
N HIS A 216 12.44 -19.63 4.62
CA HIS A 216 13.74 -19.74 5.28
C HIS A 216 14.08 -18.57 6.21
N LYS A 217 13.33 -17.47 6.15
CA LYS A 217 13.53 -16.30 7.03
C LYS A 217 13.06 -16.65 8.44
N ARG A 218 13.99 -16.65 9.40
CA ARG A 218 13.67 -17.00 10.80
C ARG A 218 12.65 -16.06 11.42
N HIS A 219 12.76 -14.77 11.13
CA HIS A 219 11.96 -13.73 11.75
C HIS A 219 11.63 -12.63 10.76
N MET A 220 10.45 -12.07 10.96
CA MET A 220 9.97 -10.83 10.39
C MET A 220 9.49 -9.90 11.52
N LEU A 221 9.15 -8.66 11.19
CA LEU A 221 8.55 -7.73 12.15
C LEU A 221 7.13 -7.38 11.72
N LYS A 222 6.27 -7.26 12.72
CA LYS A 222 4.98 -6.59 12.62
C LYS A 222 4.78 -5.71 13.85
N GLY A 223 3.89 -4.74 13.78
CA GLY A 223 3.69 -3.86 14.91
C GLY A 223 2.63 -2.81 14.65
N ILE A 224 2.65 -1.80 15.49
CA ILE A 224 1.69 -0.70 15.52
C ILE A 224 2.40 0.65 15.56
N SER A 225 1.72 1.67 15.07
CA SER A 225 2.09 3.06 15.31
C SER A 225 1.81 3.44 16.77
N ASN A 226 2.67 4.27 17.36
CA ASN A 226 2.43 4.91 18.67
C ASN A 226 1.71 6.25 18.52
N SER A 227 1.13 6.53 17.34
CA SER A 227 0.32 7.72 17.11
C SER A 227 -0.88 7.76 18.05
N ASN A 228 -1.15 8.93 18.61
CA ASN A 228 -2.36 9.18 19.41
C ASN A 228 -3.48 9.84 18.59
N LYS A 229 -3.28 10.00 17.28
CA LYS A 229 -4.28 10.61 16.41
C LYS A 229 -5.49 9.69 16.30
N GLU A 230 -6.67 10.25 16.52
CA GLU A 230 -7.91 9.56 16.16
C GLU A 230 -8.05 9.56 14.64
N ARG A 231 -8.66 8.51 14.10
CA ARG A 231 -9.03 8.49 12.70
C ARG A 231 -10.06 9.58 12.43
N VAL A 232 -9.90 10.31 11.34
CA VAL A 232 -10.87 11.33 10.94
C VAL A 232 -12.16 10.63 10.49
N SER A 233 -13.26 10.85 11.22
CA SER A 233 -14.57 10.39 10.80
C SER A 233 -15.16 11.38 9.80
N LEU A 234 -15.57 10.90 8.64
CA LEU A 234 -16.27 11.70 7.62
C LEU A 234 -17.79 11.73 7.85
N GLU A 235 -18.33 10.94 8.78
CA GLU A 235 -19.77 10.75 8.98
C GLU A 235 -20.55 12.04 9.27
N ASN A 236 -19.89 13.03 9.87
CA ASN A 236 -20.50 14.32 10.20
C ASN A 236 -19.92 15.48 9.39
N LEU A 237 -19.07 15.19 8.42
CA LEU A 237 -18.48 16.23 7.58
C LEU A 237 -19.56 16.74 6.61
N LYS A 238 -19.79 18.06 6.66
CA LYS A 238 -20.63 18.78 5.70
C LYS A 238 -19.74 19.73 4.90
N VAL A 239 -19.85 19.67 3.60
CA VAL A 239 -19.08 20.51 2.69
C VAL A 239 -20.03 21.37 1.87
N ALA A 240 -19.86 22.69 1.93
CA ALA A 240 -20.58 23.61 1.05
C ALA A 240 -19.72 23.86 -0.20
N VAL A 241 -20.28 23.61 -1.38
CA VAL A 241 -19.62 23.88 -2.66
C VAL A 241 -20.24 25.13 -3.28
N ILE A 242 -19.46 26.23 -3.29
CA ILE A 242 -19.94 27.50 -3.82
C ILE A 242 -19.61 27.57 -5.33
N GLY A 243 -20.66 27.51 -6.13
CA GLY A 243 -20.62 27.64 -7.60
C GLY A 243 -21.05 26.34 -8.30
N SER A 244 -22.01 26.49 -9.21
CA SER A 244 -22.64 25.40 -9.99
C SER A 244 -22.03 25.19 -11.38
N GLY A 245 -20.81 25.68 -11.62
CA GLY A 245 -20.05 25.38 -12.83
C GLY A 245 -19.50 23.96 -12.87
N ILE A 246 -18.86 23.56 -13.97
CA ILE A 246 -18.30 22.20 -14.16
C ILE A 246 -17.44 21.77 -12.96
N ALA A 247 -16.56 22.64 -12.47
CA ALA A 247 -15.68 22.32 -11.34
C ALA A 247 -16.49 22.05 -10.05
N GLY A 248 -17.46 22.90 -9.72
CA GLY A 248 -18.30 22.73 -8.52
C GLY A 248 -19.14 21.46 -8.61
N CYS A 249 -19.79 21.19 -9.73
CA CYS A 249 -20.55 19.95 -9.94
C CYS A 249 -19.66 18.71 -9.84
N THR A 250 -18.44 18.73 -10.40
CA THR A 250 -17.50 17.61 -10.31
C THR A 250 -17.06 17.36 -8.88
N VAL A 251 -16.70 18.41 -8.13
CA VAL A 251 -16.29 18.29 -6.72
C VAL A 251 -17.45 17.77 -5.87
N SER A 252 -18.67 18.30 -6.03
CA SER A 252 -19.86 17.84 -5.30
C SER A 252 -20.13 16.36 -5.56
N HIS A 253 -20.04 15.92 -6.81
CA HIS A 253 -20.22 14.51 -7.16
C HIS A 253 -19.16 13.61 -6.49
N LEU A 254 -17.88 13.98 -6.61
CA LEU A 254 -16.79 13.22 -6.01
C LEU A 254 -16.89 13.12 -4.48
N LEU A 255 -17.32 14.18 -3.80
CA LEU A 255 -17.54 14.19 -2.35
C LEU A 255 -18.73 13.32 -1.96
N SER A 256 -19.85 13.43 -2.70
CA SER A 256 -21.04 12.61 -2.47
C SER A 256 -20.78 11.12 -2.68
N ASP A 257 -19.95 10.75 -3.66
CA ASP A 257 -19.52 9.36 -3.90
C ASP A 257 -18.70 8.79 -2.74
N GLN A 258 -18.11 9.67 -1.91
CA GLN A 258 -17.41 9.28 -0.70
C GLN A 258 -18.30 9.32 0.56
N GLY A 259 -19.61 9.52 0.40
CA GLY A 259 -20.55 9.58 1.50
C GLY A 259 -20.56 10.90 2.27
N ILE A 260 -19.89 11.94 1.76
CA ILE A 260 -19.83 13.27 2.38
C ILE A 260 -21.08 14.06 2.00
N SER A 261 -21.75 14.66 3.00
CA SER A 261 -22.89 15.55 2.77
C SER A 261 -22.41 16.84 2.11
N VAL A 262 -22.96 17.16 0.93
CA VAL A 262 -22.58 18.36 0.16
C VAL A 262 -23.83 19.26 -0.01
N ASP A 263 -23.68 20.53 0.37
CA ASP A 263 -24.67 21.60 0.19
C ASP A 263 -24.24 22.54 -0.95
#